data_0b12df7cfa6636a379eccd82c0dbd79b
#
_entry.id   0b12df7cfa6636a379eccd82c0dbd79b
#
_cell.length_a   1.000
_cell.length_b   1.000
_cell.length_c   1.000
_cell.angle_alpha   90.00
_cell.angle_beta   90.00
_cell.angle_gamma   90.00
#
_symmetry.space_group_name_H-M   'P 1'
#
loop_
_entity.id
_entity.type
_entity.pdbx_description
1 polymer ?
#
loop_
_entity_poly.entity_id
_entity_poly.type
_entity_poly.pdbx_seq_one_letter_code
_entity_poly.pdbx_strand_id
1 'polypeptide(L)'
;MLKKIMHEAVKDSGFILEKSSDNTNFFIKENGGAQRYLIVHVLDQLLSVESIHELINESLPDEMQKQPAFKKNCDLIIIYKVNFLNDFNEIEEQVLEIEENPFYFKKYFFYYSDAEEKLLLGKSYEDFKSQIKKMDEFDEYKKDPLKPSFHSLVTRLFIKFPFLEIPKFSKSFQNLFDSVSEKVSAENLVKTYDLIGKYEADSIDEVIAELLSEELENIKASDSSI
;
A
#
# COMPACT_ATOMS: atom_id res chain seq x y z
N MET A 1 12.02 -18.87 0.69
CA MET A 1 10.57 -19.14 0.88
C MET A 1 9.71 -17.99 0.42
N LEU A 2 9.99 -16.76 0.85
CA LEU A 2 9.26 -15.54 0.44
C LEU A 2 9.22 -15.37 -1.09
N LYS A 3 10.32 -15.65 -1.82
CA LYS A 3 10.37 -15.62 -3.29
C LYS A 3 9.24 -16.43 -3.95
N LYS A 4 8.91 -17.61 -3.41
CA LYS A 4 7.80 -18.44 -3.93
C LYS A 4 6.45 -17.78 -3.72
N ILE A 5 6.19 -17.25 -2.52
CA ILE A 5 4.95 -16.55 -2.18
C ILE A 5 4.80 -15.29 -3.03
N MET A 6 5.89 -14.54 -3.24
CA MET A 6 5.91 -13.39 -4.14
C MET A 6 5.56 -13.77 -5.59
N HIS A 7 6.08 -14.91 -6.07
CA HIS A 7 5.73 -15.41 -7.39
C HIS A 7 4.23 -15.72 -7.51
N GLU A 8 3.64 -16.34 -6.49
CA GLU A 8 2.18 -16.57 -6.42
C GLU A 8 1.39 -15.25 -6.41
N ALA A 9 1.81 -14.26 -5.61
CA ALA A 9 1.20 -12.95 -5.51
C ALA A 9 1.23 -12.17 -6.83
N VAL A 10 2.37 -12.20 -7.52
CA VAL A 10 2.56 -11.55 -8.82
C VAL A 10 1.65 -12.20 -9.88
N LYS A 11 1.54 -13.51 -9.89
CA LYS A 11 0.62 -14.25 -10.79
C LYS A 11 -0.84 -13.94 -10.50
N ASP A 12 -1.24 -13.90 -9.22
CA ASP A 12 -2.61 -13.55 -8.81
C ASP A 12 -2.99 -12.13 -9.26
N SER A 13 -2.00 -11.24 -9.33
CA SER A 13 -2.14 -9.87 -9.86
C SER A 13 -2.17 -9.79 -11.40
N GLY A 14 -2.20 -10.93 -12.10
CA GLY A 14 -2.33 -11.02 -13.56
C GLY A 14 -1.04 -10.88 -14.35
N PHE A 15 0.12 -10.98 -13.69
CA PHE A 15 1.40 -11.03 -14.40
C PHE A 15 1.76 -12.46 -14.83
N ILE A 16 2.38 -12.57 -15.98
CA ILE A 16 2.87 -13.83 -16.56
C ILE A 16 4.40 -13.87 -16.43
N LEU A 17 4.94 -15.00 -15.96
CA LEU A 17 6.38 -15.20 -15.87
C LEU A 17 6.96 -15.35 -17.28
N GLU A 18 7.93 -14.50 -17.61
CA GLU A 18 8.68 -14.53 -18.87
C GLU A 18 9.98 -15.33 -18.73
N LYS A 19 10.77 -15.02 -17.70
CA LYS A 19 12.03 -15.68 -17.42
C LYS A 19 12.28 -15.79 -15.93
N SER A 20 12.87 -16.90 -15.50
CA SER A 20 13.31 -17.12 -14.13
C SER A 20 14.78 -17.48 -14.11
N SER A 21 15.53 -16.86 -13.22
CA SER A 21 16.89 -17.24 -12.82
C SER A 21 16.95 -17.45 -11.30
N ASP A 22 18.12 -17.81 -10.76
CA ASP A 22 18.27 -18.15 -9.35
C ASP A 22 17.74 -17.05 -8.42
N ASN A 23 18.11 -15.79 -8.67
CA ASN A 23 17.73 -14.66 -7.83
C ASN A 23 16.75 -13.68 -8.50
N THR A 24 16.51 -13.79 -9.82
CA THR A 24 15.69 -12.80 -10.55
C THR A 24 14.58 -13.48 -11.33
N ASN A 25 13.36 -12.95 -11.21
CA ASN A 25 12.21 -13.33 -12.01
C ASN A 25 11.71 -12.12 -12.81
N PHE A 26 11.43 -12.32 -14.08
CA PHE A 26 10.90 -11.31 -15.00
C PHE A 26 9.46 -11.64 -15.36
N PHE A 27 8.58 -10.66 -15.26
CA PHE A 27 7.15 -10.82 -15.51
C PHE A 27 6.64 -9.74 -16.45
N ILE A 28 5.61 -10.09 -17.21
CA ILE A 28 4.89 -9.18 -18.12
C ILE A 28 3.39 -9.25 -17.82
N LYS A 29 2.71 -8.12 -17.90
CA LYS A 29 1.25 -8.02 -17.85
C LYS A 29 0.77 -7.11 -18.97
N GLU A 30 -0.23 -7.56 -19.73
CA GLU A 30 -0.96 -6.72 -20.67
C GLU A 30 -2.12 -6.03 -19.94
N ASN A 31 -2.24 -4.72 -20.14
CA ASN A 31 -3.32 -3.93 -19.56
C ASN A 31 -3.82 -2.89 -20.58
N GLY A 32 -4.97 -3.17 -21.19
CA GLY A 32 -5.62 -2.21 -22.10
C GLY A 32 -4.76 -1.76 -23.29
N GLY A 33 -3.94 -2.67 -23.85
CA GLY A 33 -3.03 -2.37 -24.96
C GLY A 33 -1.66 -1.81 -24.55
N ALA A 34 -1.44 -1.58 -23.25
CA ALA A 34 -0.13 -1.22 -22.71
C ALA A 34 0.49 -2.44 -21.99
N GLN A 35 1.80 -2.61 -22.14
CA GLN A 35 2.54 -3.63 -21.38
C GLN A 35 3.12 -3.02 -20.11
N ARG A 36 2.97 -3.73 -19.00
CA ARG A 36 3.67 -3.48 -17.74
C ARG A 36 4.64 -4.62 -17.46
N TYR A 37 5.77 -4.25 -16.89
CA TYR A 37 6.84 -5.19 -16.56
C TYR A 37 7.09 -5.16 -15.06
N LEU A 38 7.45 -6.30 -14.52
CA LEU A 38 7.81 -6.43 -13.11
C LEU A 38 9.03 -7.33 -13.00
N ILE A 39 10.02 -6.87 -12.26
CA ILE A 39 11.21 -7.64 -11.92
C ILE A 39 11.18 -7.88 -10.43
N VAL A 40 11.35 -9.15 -10.01
CA VAL A 40 11.52 -9.52 -8.61
C VAL A 40 12.93 -10.08 -8.43
N HIS A 41 13.75 -9.38 -7.68
CA HIS A 41 15.15 -9.72 -7.45
C HIS A 41 15.41 -9.94 -5.94
N VAL A 42 16.08 -11.03 -5.60
CA VAL A 42 16.52 -11.34 -4.23
C VAL A 42 17.98 -10.97 -4.11
N LEU A 43 18.31 -10.07 -3.19
CA LEU A 43 19.68 -9.69 -2.86
C LEU A 43 20.22 -10.54 -1.71
N ASP A 44 21.39 -11.12 -1.90
CA ASP A 44 22.15 -11.82 -0.85
C ASP A 44 22.98 -10.84 0.00
N GLN A 45 23.37 -9.71 -0.58
CA GLN A 45 24.09 -8.61 0.08
C GLN A 45 23.60 -7.27 -0.46
N LEU A 46 23.65 -6.24 0.37
CA LEU A 46 23.28 -4.90 -0.04
C LEU A 46 24.32 -4.33 -1.01
N LEU A 47 23.87 -3.86 -2.16
CA LEU A 47 24.69 -3.36 -3.26
C LEU A 47 24.29 -1.93 -3.64
N SER A 48 25.16 -1.22 -4.35
CA SER A 48 24.81 0.06 -4.94
C SER A 48 23.75 -0.09 -6.05
N VAL A 49 23.07 1.00 -6.36
CA VAL A 49 22.03 1.02 -7.42
C VAL A 49 22.59 0.56 -8.76
N GLU A 50 23.80 1.00 -9.09
CA GLU A 50 24.49 0.65 -10.33
C GLU A 50 24.75 -0.85 -10.41
N SER A 51 25.29 -1.43 -9.32
CA SER A 51 25.59 -2.86 -9.26
C SER A 51 24.33 -3.73 -9.36
N ILE A 52 23.22 -3.31 -8.68
CA ILE A 52 21.91 -3.99 -8.80
C ILE A 52 21.46 -3.96 -10.27
N HIS A 53 21.67 -2.82 -10.93
CA HIS A 53 21.28 -2.63 -12.33
C HIS A 53 22.06 -3.51 -13.27
N GLU A 54 23.38 -3.60 -13.09
CA GLU A 54 24.25 -4.48 -13.87
C GLU A 54 23.81 -5.93 -13.74
N LEU A 55 23.59 -6.43 -12.52
CA LEU A 55 23.12 -7.78 -12.27
C LEU A 55 21.79 -8.10 -12.96
N ILE A 56 20.86 -7.15 -12.94
CA ILE A 56 19.57 -7.34 -13.61
C ILE A 56 19.73 -7.35 -15.12
N ASN A 57 20.54 -6.44 -15.67
CA ASN A 57 20.77 -6.34 -17.12
C ASN A 57 21.45 -7.58 -17.70
N GLU A 58 22.36 -8.23 -16.97
CA GLU A 58 23.00 -9.47 -17.39
C GLU A 58 22.01 -10.63 -17.60
N SER A 59 20.92 -10.62 -16.84
CA SER A 59 19.89 -11.67 -16.90
C SER A 59 18.62 -11.24 -17.65
N LEU A 60 18.53 -9.99 -18.09
CA LEU A 60 17.35 -9.41 -18.75
C LEU A 60 17.04 -10.14 -20.08
N PRO A 61 15.77 -10.52 -20.32
CA PRO A 61 15.35 -11.09 -21.61
C PRO A 61 15.53 -10.06 -22.75
N ASP A 62 16.13 -10.48 -23.86
CA ASP A 62 16.32 -9.63 -25.04
C ASP A 62 15.04 -9.03 -25.58
N GLU A 63 13.93 -9.76 -25.50
CA GLU A 63 12.61 -9.32 -25.94
C GLU A 63 12.10 -8.16 -25.10
N MET A 64 12.30 -8.21 -23.78
CA MET A 64 11.94 -7.11 -22.89
C MET A 64 12.83 -5.89 -23.13
N GLN A 65 14.12 -6.10 -23.31
CA GLN A 65 15.09 -5.01 -23.54
C GLN A 65 14.79 -4.22 -24.80
N LYS A 66 14.31 -4.89 -25.86
CA LYS A 66 13.94 -4.26 -27.15
C LYS A 66 12.66 -3.42 -27.10
N GLN A 67 11.84 -3.59 -26.07
CA GLN A 67 10.57 -2.86 -25.96
C GLN A 67 10.79 -1.40 -25.54
N PRO A 68 10.35 -0.41 -26.32
CA PRO A 68 10.56 1.00 -25.98
C PRO A 68 9.90 1.42 -24.67
N ALA A 69 8.79 0.77 -24.32
CA ALA A 69 8.03 1.03 -23.10
C ALA A 69 8.65 0.40 -21.84
N PHE A 70 9.57 -0.55 -21.98
CA PHE A 70 10.11 -1.33 -20.87
C PHE A 70 10.66 -0.45 -19.74
N LYS A 71 11.57 0.49 -20.06
CA LYS A 71 12.22 1.35 -19.05
C LYS A 71 11.24 2.24 -18.28
N LYS A 72 10.11 2.62 -18.91
CA LYS A 72 9.11 3.51 -18.30
C LYS A 72 8.01 2.77 -17.52
N ASN A 73 7.75 1.52 -17.93
CA ASN A 73 6.63 0.74 -17.41
C ASN A 73 7.11 -0.49 -16.60
N CYS A 74 8.34 -0.47 -16.10
CA CYS A 74 8.92 -1.55 -15.33
C CYS A 74 9.10 -1.14 -13.88
N ASP A 75 8.56 -1.95 -12.97
CA ASP A 75 8.78 -1.87 -11.54
C ASP A 75 9.82 -2.94 -11.13
N LEU A 76 10.72 -2.59 -10.23
CA LEU A 76 11.71 -3.50 -9.64
C LEU A 76 11.41 -3.71 -8.18
N ILE A 77 11.13 -4.95 -7.79
CA ILE A 77 11.04 -5.36 -6.40
C ILE A 77 12.37 -5.98 -5.99
N ILE A 78 12.96 -5.42 -4.95
CA ILE A 78 14.16 -5.94 -4.31
C ILE A 78 13.74 -6.58 -3.00
N ILE A 79 14.09 -7.85 -2.79
CA ILE A 79 13.84 -8.59 -1.56
C ILE A 79 15.17 -8.79 -0.86
N TYR A 80 15.26 -8.34 0.38
CA TYR A 80 16.47 -8.45 1.18
C TYR A 80 16.18 -9.05 2.56
N LYS A 81 17.04 -9.95 3.03
CA LYS A 81 16.90 -10.57 4.34
C LYS A 81 17.88 -9.94 5.34
N VAL A 82 17.35 -9.51 6.48
CA VAL A 82 18.12 -9.03 7.64
C VAL A 82 18.06 -10.06 8.78
N ASN A 83 18.98 -10.02 9.71
CA ASN A 83 18.92 -10.91 10.87
C ASN A 83 17.77 -10.50 11.80
N PHE A 84 17.69 -9.20 12.14
CA PHE A 84 16.64 -8.61 12.96
C PHE A 84 15.98 -7.43 12.23
N LEU A 85 14.70 -7.15 12.47
CA LEU A 85 14.02 -6.02 11.82
C LEU A 85 14.66 -4.66 12.15
N ASN A 86 15.24 -4.53 13.34
CA ASN A 86 15.93 -3.30 13.77
C ASN A 86 17.25 -3.06 13.01
N ASP A 87 17.85 -4.08 12.39
CA ASP A 87 19.05 -3.93 11.58
C ASP A 87 18.80 -3.03 10.35
N PHE A 88 17.52 -2.85 10.00
CA PHE A 88 17.13 -1.92 8.93
C PHE A 88 17.64 -0.50 9.17
N ASN A 89 17.69 -0.05 10.41
CA ASN A 89 18.17 1.30 10.73
C ASN A 89 19.61 1.54 10.27
N GLU A 90 20.44 0.48 10.21
CA GLU A 90 21.85 0.58 9.77
C GLU A 90 21.97 0.71 8.25
N ILE A 91 20.94 0.28 7.51
CA ILE A 91 20.92 0.26 6.04
C ILE A 91 19.90 1.23 5.44
N GLU A 92 19.13 1.94 6.26
CA GLU A 92 18.02 2.79 5.83
C GLU A 92 18.44 3.83 4.79
N GLU A 93 19.56 4.52 5.02
CA GLU A 93 20.08 5.55 4.10
C GLU A 93 20.38 4.94 2.72
N GLN A 94 21.05 3.80 2.68
CA GLN A 94 21.36 3.11 1.42
C GLN A 94 20.10 2.58 0.73
N VAL A 95 19.10 2.12 1.48
CA VAL A 95 17.80 1.71 0.94
C VAL A 95 17.06 2.89 0.33
N LEU A 96 17.07 4.05 0.98
CA LEU A 96 16.48 5.28 0.44
C LEU A 96 17.20 5.72 -0.84
N GLU A 97 18.53 5.68 -0.88
CA GLU A 97 19.29 5.94 -2.11
C GLU A 97 18.87 5.02 -3.26
N ILE A 98 18.63 3.74 -2.97
CA ILE A 98 18.16 2.77 -3.99
C ILE A 98 16.76 3.15 -4.48
N GLU A 99 15.81 3.40 -3.59
CA GLU A 99 14.41 3.64 -3.95
C GLU A 99 14.19 4.99 -4.64
N GLU A 100 14.86 6.03 -4.16
CA GLU A 100 14.71 7.41 -4.67
C GLU A 100 15.55 7.70 -5.91
N ASN A 101 16.45 6.79 -6.27
CA ASN A 101 17.24 6.97 -7.48
C ASN A 101 16.34 7.08 -8.72
N PRO A 102 16.35 8.19 -9.47
CA PRO A 102 15.41 8.43 -10.58
C PRO A 102 15.74 7.64 -11.84
N PHE A 103 16.92 7.04 -11.88
CA PHE A 103 17.37 6.31 -13.06
C PHE A 103 16.82 4.88 -13.07
N TYR A 104 16.56 4.39 -14.26
CA TYR A 104 16.12 3.02 -14.54
C TYR A 104 14.67 2.77 -14.13
N PHE A 105 14.41 1.73 -13.27
CA PHE A 105 13.08 1.29 -12.88
C PHE A 105 12.59 2.04 -11.65
N LYS A 106 11.29 2.07 -11.44
CA LYS A 106 10.74 2.38 -10.13
C LYS A 106 11.04 1.22 -9.20
N LYS A 107 11.69 1.49 -8.06
CA LYS A 107 12.22 0.48 -7.16
C LYS A 107 11.41 0.43 -5.89
N TYR A 108 11.20 -0.80 -5.39
CA TYR A 108 10.55 -1.09 -4.13
C TYR A 108 11.44 -2.06 -3.36
N PHE A 109 11.98 -1.61 -2.25
CA PHE A 109 12.83 -2.43 -1.39
C PHE A 109 12.03 -3.04 -0.26
N PHE A 110 12.02 -4.36 -0.17
CA PHE A 110 11.32 -5.11 0.86
C PHE A 110 12.32 -5.92 1.67
N TYR A 111 12.34 -5.70 2.97
CA TYR A 111 13.16 -6.47 3.88
C TYR A 111 12.31 -7.30 4.84
N TYR A 112 12.87 -8.41 5.28
CA TYR A 112 12.26 -9.31 6.26
C TYR A 112 13.34 -9.99 7.09
N SER A 113 13.00 -10.43 8.32
CA SER A 113 13.97 -11.01 9.25
C SER A 113 14.00 -12.53 9.21
N ASP A 114 15.06 -13.10 9.81
CA ASP A 114 15.18 -14.55 10.04
C ASP A 114 14.00 -15.12 10.85
N ALA A 115 13.51 -14.34 11.83
CA ALA A 115 12.35 -14.73 12.62
C ALA A 115 11.08 -14.82 11.75
N GLU A 116 10.89 -13.85 10.84
CA GLU A 116 9.75 -13.84 9.93
C GLU A 116 9.86 -14.92 8.86
N GLU A 117 11.06 -15.26 8.39
CA GLU A 117 11.25 -16.35 7.45
C GLU A 117 10.73 -17.70 7.98
N LYS A 118 10.95 -17.95 9.28
CA LYS A 118 10.45 -19.16 9.96
C LYS A 118 8.93 -19.23 9.99
N LEU A 119 8.25 -18.07 10.06
CA LEU A 119 6.79 -17.98 10.04
C LEU A 119 6.18 -18.26 8.67
N LEU A 120 7.00 -18.28 7.61
CA LEU A 120 6.56 -18.58 6.24
C LEU A 120 6.48 -20.09 5.95
N LEU A 121 6.91 -20.95 6.86
CA LEU A 121 6.86 -22.40 6.68
C LEU A 121 5.42 -22.87 6.45
N GLY A 122 5.18 -23.53 5.30
CA GLY A 122 3.86 -24.05 4.94
C GLY A 122 2.85 -22.97 4.52
N LYS A 123 3.25 -21.70 4.42
CA LYS A 123 2.36 -20.61 4.00
C LYS A 123 2.32 -20.47 2.49
N SER A 124 1.16 -20.06 1.98
CA SER A 124 0.85 -19.71 0.61
C SER A 124 0.42 -18.22 0.51
N TYR A 125 0.26 -17.71 -0.69
CA TYR A 125 -0.28 -16.36 -0.86
C TYR A 125 -1.73 -16.22 -0.39
N GLU A 126 -2.54 -17.30 -0.44
CA GLU A 126 -3.89 -17.31 0.14
C GLU A 126 -3.88 -17.09 1.65
N ASP A 127 -2.87 -17.61 2.37
CA ASP A 127 -2.69 -17.33 3.79
C ASP A 127 -2.43 -15.85 4.04
N PHE A 128 -1.68 -15.18 3.14
CA PHE A 128 -1.44 -13.73 3.19
C PHE A 128 -2.74 -12.94 3.01
N LYS A 129 -3.54 -13.29 1.99
CA LYS A 129 -4.85 -12.66 1.73
C LYS A 129 -5.83 -12.86 2.89
N SER A 130 -5.74 -13.97 3.59
CA SER A 130 -6.55 -14.24 4.78
C SER A 130 -6.04 -13.48 6.00
N GLN A 131 -4.72 -13.39 6.17
CA GLN A 131 -4.08 -12.73 7.30
C GLN A 131 -4.31 -11.23 7.32
N ILE A 132 -4.22 -10.56 6.16
CA ILE A 132 -4.38 -9.10 6.08
C ILE A 132 -5.79 -8.64 6.53
N LYS A 133 -6.78 -9.52 6.52
CA LYS A 133 -8.15 -9.23 6.92
C LYS A 133 -8.37 -9.23 8.44
N LYS A 134 -7.40 -9.62 9.23
CA LYS A 134 -7.51 -9.71 10.68
C LYS A 134 -7.25 -8.35 11.34
N MET A 135 -8.32 -7.62 11.61
CA MET A 135 -8.24 -6.26 12.16
C MET A 135 -7.63 -6.20 13.55
N ASP A 136 -7.89 -7.20 14.41
CA ASP A 136 -7.33 -7.25 15.76
C ASP A 136 -5.81 -7.32 15.75
N GLU A 137 -5.22 -8.09 14.82
CA GLU A 137 -3.77 -8.19 14.65
C GLU A 137 -3.19 -6.93 14.01
N PHE A 138 -3.98 -6.18 13.23
CA PHE A 138 -3.57 -4.89 12.69
C PHE A 138 -3.40 -3.82 13.78
N ASP A 139 -4.27 -3.83 14.79
CA ASP A 139 -4.13 -2.93 15.94
C ASP A 139 -2.88 -3.24 16.78
N GLU A 140 -2.50 -4.50 16.90
CA GLU A 140 -1.23 -4.90 17.52
C GLU A 140 -0.02 -4.46 16.68
N TYR A 141 -0.10 -4.62 15.36
CA TYR A 141 0.95 -4.12 14.45
C TYR A 141 1.19 -2.61 14.58
N LYS A 142 0.12 -1.80 14.71
CA LYS A 142 0.27 -0.35 14.89
C LYS A 142 1.00 0.04 16.18
N LYS A 143 0.87 -0.77 17.25
CA LYS A 143 1.56 -0.52 18.52
C LYS A 143 3.05 -0.81 18.47
N ASP A 144 3.45 -1.85 17.73
CA ASP A 144 4.85 -2.26 17.59
C ASP A 144 5.10 -2.84 16.18
N PRO A 145 5.34 -1.97 15.18
CA PRO A 145 5.57 -2.38 13.79
C PRO A 145 6.84 -3.21 13.57
N LEU A 146 7.81 -3.12 14.48
CA LEU A 146 9.07 -3.85 14.41
C LEU A 146 9.03 -5.20 15.11
N LYS A 147 7.91 -5.56 15.75
CA LYS A 147 7.73 -6.89 16.33
C LYS A 147 7.57 -7.92 15.20
N PRO A 148 8.47 -8.92 15.10
CA PRO A 148 8.37 -9.96 14.10
C PRO A 148 7.10 -10.78 14.29
N SER A 149 6.17 -10.69 13.34
CA SER A 149 4.95 -11.51 13.30
C SER A 149 4.54 -11.78 11.87
N PHE A 150 3.72 -12.81 11.66
CA PHE A 150 3.20 -13.09 10.33
C PHE A 150 2.31 -11.95 9.83
N HIS A 151 1.51 -11.34 10.71
CA HIS A 151 0.68 -10.18 10.35
C HIS A 151 1.54 -8.95 9.98
N SER A 152 2.59 -8.65 10.75
CA SER A 152 3.51 -7.54 10.47
C SER A 152 4.15 -7.68 9.09
N LEU A 153 4.68 -8.87 8.77
CA LEU A 153 5.28 -9.17 7.47
C LEU A 153 4.26 -8.98 6.33
N VAL A 154 3.05 -9.54 6.48
CA VAL A 154 1.98 -9.44 5.48
C VAL A 154 1.55 -8.00 5.29
N THR A 155 1.32 -7.25 6.37
CA THR A 155 0.91 -5.84 6.32
C THR A 155 1.95 -4.99 5.59
N ARG A 156 3.23 -5.11 5.94
CA ARG A 156 4.31 -4.39 5.27
C ARG A 156 4.39 -4.72 3.78
N LEU A 157 4.13 -5.97 3.41
CA LEU A 157 4.13 -6.40 2.01
C LEU A 157 2.99 -5.75 1.22
N PHE A 158 1.76 -5.75 1.73
CA PHE A 158 0.62 -5.09 1.06
C PHE A 158 0.75 -3.56 1.03
N ILE A 159 1.38 -2.94 2.02
CA ILE A 159 1.67 -1.50 2.00
C ILE A 159 2.73 -1.17 0.95
N LYS A 160 3.76 -2.00 0.83
CA LYS A 160 4.92 -1.70 -0.01
C LYS A 160 4.66 -1.91 -1.50
N PHE A 161 3.85 -2.90 -1.88
CA PHE A 161 3.68 -3.28 -3.29
C PHE A 161 2.34 -2.84 -3.86
N PRO A 162 2.34 -1.79 -4.71
CA PRO A 162 1.11 -1.15 -5.20
C PRO A 162 0.32 -2.00 -6.22
N PHE A 163 0.90 -3.10 -6.73
CA PHE A 163 0.20 -4.02 -7.63
C PHE A 163 -0.62 -5.07 -6.87
N LEU A 164 -0.41 -5.21 -5.54
CA LEU A 164 -1.19 -6.10 -4.70
C LEU A 164 -2.51 -5.44 -4.32
N GLU A 165 -3.60 -6.08 -4.68
CA GLU A 165 -4.92 -5.62 -4.26
C GLU A 165 -5.22 -6.14 -2.85
N ILE A 166 -5.54 -5.21 -1.95
CA ILE A 166 -6.03 -5.60 -0.62
C ILE A 166 -7.38 -6.29 -0.82
N PRO A 167 -7.53 -7.56 -0.35
CA PRO A 167 -8.78 -8.27 -0.51
C PRO A 167 -9.94 -7.52 0.15
N LYS A 168 -11.05 -7.36 -0.57
CA LYS A 168 -12.23 -6.65 -0.05
C LYS A 168 -12.66 -7.25 1.28
N PHE A 169 -12.75 -6.43 2.29
CA PHE A 169 -13.31 -6.82 3.57
C PHE A 169 -14.81 -7.03 3.40
N SER A 170 -15.35 -8.16 3.83
CA SER A 170 -16.79 -8.45 3.77
C SER A 170 -17.64 -7.61 4.73
N LYS A 171 -17.00 -6.83 5.63
CA LYS A 171 -17.64 -5.84 6.50
C LYS A 171 -16.99 -4.48 6.26
N SER A 172 -17.75 -3.62 5.61
CA SER A 172 -17.64 -2.18 5.57
C SER A 172 -16.30 -1.58 5.09
N PHE A 173 -16.12 -1.44 3.79
CA PHE A 173 -15.97 -0.06 3.38
C PHE A 173 -17.36 0.57 3.60
N GLN A 174 -17.62 1.07 4.80
CA GLN A 174 -18.66 2.06 4.96
C GLN A 174 -18.29 3.16 3.96
N ASN A 175 -19.18 3.46 3.04
CA ASN A 175 -19.01 4.58 2.14
C ASN A 175 -18.66 5.78 3.05
N LEU A 176 -17.65 6.56 2.69
CA LEU A 176 -17.26 7.72 3.47
C LEU A 176 -18.49 8.59 3.84
N PHE A 177 -19.44 8.69 2.91
CA PHE A 177 -20.71 9.38 3.11
C PHE A 177 -21.58 8.74 4.20
N ASP A 178 -21.63 7.40 4.29
CA ASP A 178 -22.37 6.71 5.34
C ASP A 178 -21.72 6.96 6.72
N SER A 179 -20.40 6.90 6.80
CA SER A 179 -19.64 7.20 8.02
C SER A 179 -19.79 8.67 8.47
N VAL A 180 -19.80 9.59 7.49
CA VAL A 180 -20.06 11.02 7.78
C VAL A 180 -21.48 11.20 8.29
N SER A 181 -22.47 10.61 7.63
CA SER A 181 -23.88 10.70 8.03
C SER A 181 -24.13 10.13 9.43
N GLU A 182 -23.50 9.01 9.79
CA GLU A 182 -23.58 8.45 11.13
C GLU A 182 -22.99 9.42 12.18
N LYS A 183 -21.81 10.00 11.93
CA LYS A 183 -21.18 10.95 12.83
C LYS A 183 -21.98 12.24 12.96
N VAL A 184 -22.46 12.80 11.85
CA VAL A 184 -23.32 13.99 11.82
C VAL A 184 -24.59 13.77 12.64
N SER A 185 -25.19 12.57 12.53
CA SER A 185 -26.37 12.20 13.31
C SER A 185 -26.06 12.03 14.80
N ALA A 186 -24.93 11.39 15.14
CA ALA A 186 -24.49 11.17 16.51
C ALA A 186 -24.20 12.50 17.26
N GLU A 187 -23.70 13.50 16.55
CA GLU A 187 -23.38 14.83 17.09
C GLU A 187 -24.56 15.81 16.98
N ASN A 188 -25.75 15.35 16.52
CA ASN A 188 -26.93 16.18 16.28
C ASN A 188 -26.73 17.34 15.29
N LEU A 189 -25.82 17.17 14.33
CA LEU A 189 -25.44 18.20 13.34
C LEU A 189 -26.14 18.04 11.99
N VAL A 190 -27.18 17.21 11.87
CA VAL A 190 -27.87 16.90 10.60
C VAL A 190 -28.37 18.16 9.91
N LYS A 191 -29.06 19.06 10.64
CA LYS A 191 -29.58 20.31 10.09
C LYS A 191 -28.48 21.21 9.52
N THR A 192 -27.40 21.37 10.29
CA THR A 192 -26.24 22.18 9.88
C THR A 192 -25.55 21.61 8.67
N TYR A 193 -25.42 20.26 8.62
CA TYR A 193 -24.83 19.56 7.51
C TYR A 193 -25.65 19.71 6.21
N ASP A 194 -26.98 19.56 6.31
CA ASP A 194 -27.90 19.75 5.20
C ASP A 194 -27.94 21.19 4.70
N LEU A 195 -27.84 22.15 5.64
CA LEU A 195 -27.77 23.56 5.32
C LEU A 195 -26.51 23.86 4.50
N ILE A 196 -25.34 23.46 5.01
CA ILE A 196 -24.06 23.66 4.31
C ILE A 196 -24.07 23.00 2.93
N GLY A 197 -24.70 21.82 2.79
CA GLY A 197 -24.80 21.09 1.53
C GLY A 197 -25.68 21.75 0.46
N LYS A 198 -26.51 22.72 0.83
CA LYS A 198 -27.38 23.45 -0.12
C LYS A 198 -26.69 24.63 -0.80
N TYR A 199 -25.61 25.10 -0.23
CA TYR A 199 -24.92 26.31 -0.69
C TYR A 199 -23.65 25.97 -1.46
N GLU A 200 -23.36 26.75 -2.50
CA GLU A 200 -22.09 26.73 -3.21
C GLU A 200 -21.02 27.52 -2.44
N ALA A 201 -19.74 27.29 -2.73
CA ALA A 201 -18.62 27.90 -2.02
C ALA A 201 -18.64 29.45 -1.97
N ASP A 202 -19.32 30.08 -2.92
CA ASP A 202 -19.40 31.55 -3.03
C ASP A 202 -20.48 32.18 -2.15
N SER A 203 -21.31 31.38 -1.44
CA SER A 203 -22.44 31.84 -0.62
C SER A 203 -22.21 31.64 0.90
N ILE A 204 -20.96 31.62 1.33
CA ILE A 204 -20.59 31.42 2.75
C ILE A 204 -21.25 32.44 3.69
N ASP A 205 -21.36 33.73 3.29
CA ASP A 205 -21.96 34.74 4.09
C ASP A 205 -23.48 34.53 4.31
N GLU A 206 -24.16 33.94 3.33
CA GLU A 206 -25.59 33.59 3.44
C GLU A 206 -25.78 32.42 4.42
N VAL A 207 -24.89 31.38 4.37
CA VAL A 207 -24.88 30.26 5.33
C VAL A 207 -24.68 30.77 6.75
N ILE A 208 -23.73 31.68 6.97
CA ILE A 208 -23.45 32.26 8.28
C ILE A 208 -24.67 33.06 8.79
N ALA A 209 -25.30 33.85 7.92
CA ALA A 209 -26.49 34.65 8.29
C ALA A 209 -27.66 33.73 8.68
N GLU A 210 -27.89 32.64 8.00
CA GLU A 210 -28.97 31.68 8.30
C GLU A 210 -28.70 30.92 9.61
N LEU A 211 -27.47 30.46 9.85
CA LEU A 211 -27.07 29.82 11.12
C LEU A 211 -27.21 30.76 12.31
N LEU A 212 -26.82 32.03 12.17
CA LEU A 212 -26.98 33.05 13.22
C LEU A 212 -28.45 33.35 13.50
N SER A 213 -29.31 33.37 12.48
CA SER A 213 -30.74 33.58 12.67
C SER A 213 -31.41 32.43 13.41
N GLU A 214 -31.06 31.18 13.11
CA GLU A 214 -31.57 30.01 13.83
C GLU A 214 -31.12 29.98 15.30
N GLU A 215 -29.86 30.33 15.60
CA GLU A 215 -29.39 30.42 17.00
C GLU A 215 -30.14 31.50 17.77
N LEU A 216 -30.40 32.68 17.16
CA LEU A 216 -31.16 33.75 17.78
C LEU A 216 -32.62 33.36 18.04
N GLU A 217 -33.25 32.58 17.16
CA GLU A 217 -34.60 32.06 17.38
C GLU A 217 -34.64 31.03 18.52
N ASN A 218 -33.64 30.16 18.61
CA ASN A 218 -33.52 29.14 19.66
C ASN A 218 -33.32 29.81 21.05
N ILE A 219 -32.54 30.88 21.14
CA ILE A 219 -32.35 31.67 22.37
C ILE A 219 -33.67 32.33 22.79
N LYS A 220 -34.40 32.96 21.86
CA LYS A 220 -35.69 33.58 22.14
C LYS A 220 -36.76 32.58 22.59
N ALA A 221 -36.76 31.38 22.04
CA ALA A 221 -37.69 30.31 22.43
C ALA A 221 -37.37 29.76 23.83
N SER A 222 -36.09 29.70 24.23
CA SER A 222 -35.68 29.29 25.57
C SER A 222 -36.02 30.33 26.64
N ASP A 223 -35.91 31.63 26.33
CA ASP A 223 -36.27 32.73 27.26
C ASP A 223 -37.78 32.89 27.42
N SER A 224 -38.60 32.42 26.49
CA SER A 224 -40.05 32.46 26.56
C SER A 224 -40.67 31.31 27.36
N SER A 225 -39.85 30.39 27.85
CA SER A 225 -40.26 29.16 28.59
C SER A 225 -40.01 29.27 30.10
N ILE A 226 -39.63 30.45 30.61
CA ILE A 226 -39.49 30.80 32.02
C ILE A 226 -40.64 31.71 32.40
#